data_6ce93a32427feb516435b2c779dd39fb
#
_entry.id   6ce93a32427feb516435b2c779dd39fb
#
_cell.length_a   1.000
_cell.length_b   1.000
_cell.length_c   1.000
_cell.angle_alpha   90.00
_cell.angle_beta   90.00
_cell.angle_gamma   90.00
#
_symmetry.space_group_name_H-M   'P 1'
#
loop_
_entity.id
_entity.type
_entity.pdbx_description
1 polymer ?
#
loop_
_entity_poly.entity_id
_entity_poly.type
_entity_poly.pdbx_seq_one_letter_code
_entity_poly.pdbx_strand_id
1 'polypeptide(L)'
;MHYARIASKLREKIIKFSGELSAGMPKVVCRFIAESLYGIQVRQSVRLTEIARSLEEKIPLRKTHSRLSRQLGRAGLWRKITHSLFRMSCSHIKEDTLLIMDLSDIAKRYARKMEYMARVWDGSEGEVANGYWTCNVVAAEVGEMVLTPLYSRLFSQNAPDFRSENQEIFRAISMVSKQTDKKGSWVLDRGGDSREIMDHFLDEELEFILRSKGKRHVIYRGRKDSVYNFALGCTLPYMERVVREEGKQEKIYFLEFGVRPVKLPGREDRLYLVVVRGFGQEPMMLLTNKPVKRSRKSIWKIIDSYITRWRIEETLRFIKQSYNLEDIRLLTYRRLQNMMALVLAVAYFAMVYLGLKTKLRVLARHVLTAAKRLFGIPDFRFYALADGIQSLLFRHQKGFDSFKNMINTQTSQLKLFDP
;
A
#
# COMPACT_ATOMS: atom_id res chain seq x y z
N MET A 1 1.22 -6.72 34.00
CA MET A 1 1.47 -7.18 32.61
C MET A 1 2.99 -7.17 32.36
N HIS A 2 3.59 -8.29 31.97
CA HIS A 2 5.05 -8.35 31.78
C HIS A 2 5.45 -7.84 30.41
N TYR A 3 5.59 -6.54 30.24
CA TYR A 3 5.96 -5.90 28.95
C TYR A 3 7.28 -6.44 28.38
N ALA A 4 8.27 -6.77 29.22
CA ALA A 4 9.52 -7.38 28.77
C ALA A 4 9.29 -8.71 28.02
N ARG A 5 8.37 -9.56 28.51
CA ARG A 5 8.00 -10.82 27.85
C ARG A 5 7.27 -10.59 26.52
N ILE A 6 6.42 -9.55 26.45
CA ILE A 6 5.72 -9.16 25.22
C ILE A 6 6.73 -8.64 24.20
N ALA A 7 7.67 -7.78 24.61
CA ALA A 7 8.73 -7.27 23.74
C ALA A 7 9.62 -8.41 23.20
N SER A 8 9.95 -9.42 24.02
CA SER A 8 10.70 -10.60 23.57
C SER A 8 9.93 -11.38 22.50
N LYS A 9 8.64 -11.67 22.74
CA LYS A 9 7.78 -12.35 21.76
C LYS A 9 7.64 -11.54 20.47
N LEU A 10 7.52 -10.22 20.57
CA LEU A 10 7.43 -9.37 19.39
C LEU A 10 8.70 -9.43 18.54
N ARG A 11 9.89 -9.41 19.18
CA ARG A 11 11.17 -9.59 18.49
C ARG A 11 11.25 -10.95 17.78
N GLU A 12 10.88 -12.03 18.45
CA GLU A 12 10.82 -13.36 17.84
C GLU A 12 9.93 -13.36 16.58
N LYS A 13 8.79 -12.66 16.62
CA LYS A 13 7.90 -12.56 15.45
C LYS A 13 8.49 -11.73 14.31
N ILE A 14 9.21 -10.63 14.62
CA ILE A 14 9.94 -9.85 13.61
C ILE A 14 11.02 -10.72 12.95
N ILE A 15 11.77 -11.48 13.72
CA ILE A 15 12.81 -12.39 13.19
C ILE A 15 12.18 -13.47 12.33
N LYS A 16 11.11 -14.12 12.82
CA LYS A 16 10.41 -15.14 12.03
C LYS A 16 9.88 -14.57 10.72
N PHE A 17 9.20 -13.44 10.75
CA PHE A 17 8.71 -12.74 9.56
C PHE A 17 9.85 -12.37 8.61
N SER A 18 10.96 -11.83 9.13
CA SER A 18 12.13 -11.50 8.31
C SER A 18 12.75 -12.73 7.65
N GLY A 19 12.74 -13.88 8.32
CA GLY A 19 13.17 -15.16 7.76
C GLY A 19 12.29 -15.63 6.61
N GLU A 20 10.96 -15.57 6.79
CA GLU A 20 9.98 -15.89 5.74
C GLU A 20 10.12 -14.95 4.54
N LEU A 21 10.30 -13.64 4.81
CA LEU A 21 10.49 -12.59 3.79
C LEU A 21 11.78 -12.77 2.99
N SER A 22 12.85 -13.22 3.63
CA SER A 22 14.19 -13.38 3.03
C SER A 22 14.54 -14.81 2.63
N ALA A 23 13.55 -15.71 2.59
CA ALA A 23 13.76 -17.10 2.21
C ALA A 23 14.46 -17.21 0.85
N GLY A 24 15.50 -18.05 0.77
CA GLY A 24 16.33 -18.22 -0.43
C GLY A 24 17.33 -17.08 -0.73
N MET A 25 17.45 -16.07 0.15
CA MET A 25 18.44 -15.02 0.01
C MET A 25 19.75 -15.36 0.76
N PRO A 26 20.90 -14.77 0.36
CA PRO A 26 22.16 -14.96 1.08
C PRO A 26 22.06 -14.53 2.56
N LYS A 27 22.72 -15.26 3.48
CA LYS A 27 22.71 -15.01 4.93
C LYS A 27 22.94 -13.52 5.31
N VAL A 28 23.84 -12.84 4.60
CA VAL A 28 24.15 -11.41 4.84
C VAL A 28 22.94 -10.52 4.53
N VAL A 29 22.14 -10.87 3.51
CA VAL A 29 20.91 -10.15 3.13
C VAL A 29 19.79 -10.46 4.13
N CYS A 30 19.64 -11.72 4.55
CA CYS A 30 18.67 -12.11 5.57
C CYS A 30 18.90 -11.33 6.88
N ARG A 31 20.16 -11.26 7.33
CA ARG A 31 20.56 -10.46 8.48
C ARG A 31 20.22 -8.99 8.30
N PHE A 32 20.57 -8.41 7.14
CA PHE A 32 20.28 -7.01 6.83
C PHE A 32 18.77 -6.70 6.85
N ILE A 33 17.93 -7.57 6.28
CA ILE A 33 16.48 -7.42 6.30
C ILE A 33 15.96 -7.44 7.74
N ALA A 34 16.38 -8.42 8.55
CA ALA A 34 15.97 -8.52 9.95
C ALA A 34 16.37 -7.28 10.78
N GLU A 35 17.61 -6.81 10.64
CA GLU A 35 18.13 -5.61 11.25
C GLU A 35 17.34 -4.36 10.85
N SER A 36 17.03 -4.25 9.56
CA SER A 36 16.28 -3.10 9.02
C SER A 36 14.83 -3.09 9.51
N LEU A 37 14.12 -4.23 9.45
CA LEU A 37 12.75 -4.33 9.95
C LEU A 37 12.67 -4.01 11.44
N TYR A 38 13.59 -4.55 12.23
CA TYR A 38 13.67 -4.25 13.67
C TYR A 38 13.95 -2.77 13.91
N GLY A 39 14.99 -2.22 13.28
CA GLY A 39 15.42 -0.84 13.51
C GLY A 39 14.38 0.20 13.07
N ILE A 40 13.71 -0.01 11.93
CA ILE A 40 12.63 0.89 11.48
C ILE A 40 11.48 0.88 12.50
N GLN A 41 11.11 -0.27 13.04
CA GLN A 41 10.02 -0.37 14.01
C GLN A 41 10.39 0.23 15.38
N VAL A 42 11.62 0.04 15.86
CA VAL A 42 12.10 0.59 17.14
C VAL A 42 12.19 2.11 17.10
N ARG A 43 12.63 2.67 15.99
CA ARG A 43 12.89 4.11 15.85
C ARG A 43 11.78 4.87 15.11
N GLN A 44 10.83 4.17 14.50
CA GLN A 44 9.84 4.76 13.58
C GLN A 44 10.53 5.71 12.59
N SER A 45 11.66 5.26 12.01
CA SER A 45 12.51 6.08 11.18
C SER A 45 13.18 5.26 10.09
N VAL A 46 13.25 5.84 8.89
CA VAL A 46 13.96 5.31 7.72
C VAL A 46 15.43 5.77 7.64
N ARG A 47 15.90 6.53 8.62
CA ARG A 47 17.29 6.99 8.66
C ARG A 47 18.21 5.84 9.07
N LEU A 48 19.18 5.49 8.22
CA LEU A 48 20.14 4.41 8.52
C LEU A 48 20.91 4.60 9.81
N THR A 49 21.17 5.84 10.23
CA THR A 49 21.83 6.15 11.50
C THR A 49 20.97 5.75 12.71
N GLU A 50 19.65 5.99 12.63
CA GLU A 50 18.72 5.59 13.69
C GLU A 50 18.54 4.07 13.73
N ILE A 51 18.43 3.43 12.56
CA ILE A 51 18.43 1.97 12.44
C ILE A 51 19.71 1.39 13.04
N ALA A 52 20.88 1.94 12.71
CA ALA A 52 22.16 1.46 13.24
C ALA A 52 22.26 1.61 14.76
N ARG A 53 21.77 2.73 15.33
CA ARG A 53 21.74 2.94 16.78
C ARG A 53 20.86 1.92 17.51
N SER A 54 19.73 1.52 16.90
CA SER A 54 18.82 0.56 17.52
C SER A 54 19.39 -0.85 17.64
N LEU A 55 20.45 -1.16 16.88
CA LEU A 55 21.09 -2.48 16.91
C LEU A 55 22.05 -2.68 18.11
N GLU A 56 22.49 -1.60 18.77
CA GLU A 56 23.40 -1.62 19.93
C GLU A 56 24.60 -2.55 19.77
N GLU A 57 25.20 -2.57 18.57
CA GLU A 57 26.39 -3.38 18.30
C GLU A 57 27.61 -2.83 19.05
N LYS A 58 28.50 -3.72 19.53
CA LYS A 58 29.75 -3.36 20.21
C LYS A 58 30.85 -2.82 19.28
N ILE A 59 30.50 -2.39 18.07
CA ILE A 59 31.41 -1.80 17.09
C ILE A 59 31.06 -0.33 16.86
N PRO A 60 31.98 0.50 16.37
CA PRO A 60 31.69 1.89 16.06
C PRO A 60 30.48 2.04 15.14
N LEU A 61 29.58 2.97 15.49
CA LEU A 61 28.32 3.24 14.77
C LEU A 61 28.54 3.43 13.27
N ARG A 62 29.65 4.07 12.87
CA ARG A 62 30.03 4.25 11.48
C ARG A 62 30.18 2.92 10.74
N LYS A 63 30.75 1.89 11.37
CA LYS A 63 30.91 0.55 10.75
C LYS A 63 29.56 -0.13 10.53
N THR A 64 28.66 -0.08 11.52
CA THR A 64 27.28 -0.58 11.41
C THR A 64 26.54 0.15 10.28
N HIS A 65 26.55 1.48 10.28
CA HIS A 65 25.94 2.30 9.24
C HIS A 65 26.48 1.97 7.85
N SER A 66 27.79 1.86 7.67
CA SER A 66 28.41 1.54 6.36
C SER A 66 28.03 0.15 5.88
N ARG A 67 27.91 -0.83 6.80
CA ARG A 67 27.43 -2.18 6.52
C ARG A 67 25.98 -2.18 6.03
N LEU A 68 25.07 -1.51 6.73
CA LEU A 68 23.67 -1.37 6.34
C LEU A 68 23.54 -0.66 4.99
N SER A 69 24.25 0.45 4.78
CA SER A 69 24.24 1.21 3.53
C SER A 69 24.70 0.39 2.33
N ARG A 70 25.73 -0.46 2.51
CA ARG A 70 26.23 -1.37 1.44
C ARG A 70 25.18 -2.41 1.08
N GLN A 71 24.53 -3.04 2.06
CA GLN A 71 23.47 -4.03 1.81
C GLN A 71 22.25 -3.39 1.17
N LEU A 72 21.87 -2.19 1.62
CA LEU A 72 20.77 -1.43 1.03
C LEU A 72 21.03 -1.04 -0.44
N GLY A 73 22.29 -0.93 -0.86
CA GLY A 73 22.68 -0.67 -2.26
C GLY A 73 22.62 -1.87 -3.21
N ARG A 74 22.19 -3.05 -2.77
CA ARG A 74 22.14 -4.25 -3.61
C ARG A 74 21.12 -4.14 -4.73
N ALA A 75 21.53 -4.54 -5.94
CA ALA A 75 20.63 -4.58 -7.08
C ALA A 75 19.50 -5.59 -6.89
N GLY A 76 18.29 -5.22 -7.30
CA GLY A 76 17.12 -6.09 -7.30
C GLY A 76 16.56 -6.47 -5.92
N LEU A 77 17.07 -5.90 -4.83
CA LEU A 77 16.60 -6.21 -3.46
C LEU A 77 15.11 -5.89 -3.31
N TRP A 78 14.65 -4.73 -3.81
CA TRP A 78 13.25 -4.35 -3.73
C TRP A 78 12.33 -5.38 -4.42
N ARG A 79 12.75 -5.91 -5.59
CA ARG A 79 11.97 -6.93 -6.32
C ARG A 79 11.83 -8.22 -5.52
N LYS A 80 12.93 -8.67 -4.88
CA LYS A 80 12.93 -9.88 -4.05
C LYS A 80 12.02 -9.72 -2.83
N ILE A 81 12.08 -8.59 -2.13
CA ILE A 81 11.20 -8.28 -0.99
C ILE A 81 9.74 -8.24 -1.44
N THR A 82 9.42 -7.50 -2.51
CA THR A 82 8.06 -7.40 -3.05
C THR A 82 7.52 -8.76 -3.46
N HIS A 83 8.32 -9.57 -4.18
CA HIS A 83 7.93 -10.93 -4.56
C HIS A 83 7.64 -11.83 -3.34
N SER A 84 8.45 -11.73 -2.29
CA SER A 84 8.20 -12.49 -1.04
C SER A 84 6.91 -12.03 -0.34
N LEU A 85 6.61 -10.73 -0.30
CA LEU A 85 5.35 -10.21 0.22
C LEU A 85 4.15 -10.73 -0.58
N PHE A 86 4.23 -10.73 -1.90
CA PHE A 86 3.19 -11.33 -2.75
C PHE A 86 2.95 -12.80 -2.41
N ARG A 87 4.00 -13.61 -2.36
CA ARG A 87 3.90 -15.04 -2.03
C ARG A 87 3.21 -15.27 -0.67
N MET A 88 3.42 -14.38 0.30
CA MET A 88 2.76 -14.43 1.61
C MET A 88 1.29 -13.98 1.57
N SER A 89 0.89 -13.21 0.55
CA SER A 89 -0.43 -12.59 0.43
C SER A 89 -1.35 -13.30 -0.55
N CYS A 90 -0.81 -13.97 -1.58
CA CYS A 90 -1.58 -14.53 -2.71
C CYS A 90 -2.72 -15.46 -2.28
N SER A 91 -2.53 -16.26 -1.22
CA SER A 91 -3.56 -17.18 -0.72
C SER A 91 -4.81 -16.47 -0.18
N HIS A 92 -4.73 -15.17 0.09
CA HIS A 92 -5.83 -14.37 0.62
C HIS A 92 -6.53 -13.54 -0.46
N ILE A 93 -5.97 -13.47 -1.68
CA ILE A 93 -6.55 -12.74 -2.81
C ILE A 93 -7.60 -13.62 -3.51
N LYS A 94 -8.84 -13.13 -3.55
CA LYS A 94 -10.00 -13.77 -4.17
C LYS A 94 -10.46 -12.96 -5.38
N GLU A 95 -11.43 -13.48 -6.13
CA GLU A 95 -12.02 -12.79 -7.30
C GLU A 95 -12.64 -11.42 -6.93
N ASP A 96 -13.27 -11.32 -5.77
CA ASP A 96 -13.93 -10.10 -5.30
C ASP A 96 -13.00 -9.17 -4.49
N THR A 97 -11.74 -9.55 -4.26
CA THR A 97 -10.75 -8.70 -3.59
C THR A 97 -10.48 -7.44 -4.42
N LEU A 98 -10.50 -6.29 -3.80
CA LEU A 98 -10.16 -5.03 -4.45
C LEU A 98 -8.66 -4.84 -4.51
N LEU A 99 -8.12 -4.55 -5.68
CA LEU A 99 -6.73 -4.17 -5.91
C LEU A 99 -6.69 -2.65 -6.13
N ILE A 100 -6.54 -1.92 -5.02
CA ILE A 100 -6.62 -0.46 -5.03
C ILE A 100 -5.25 0.10 -5.38
N MET A 101 -5.18 0.87 -6.47
CA MET A 101 -3.96 1.53 -6.92
C MET A 101 -4.04 3.03 -6.72
N ASP A 102 -2.93 3.61 -6.26
CA ASP A 102 -2.78 5.05 -6.13
C ASP A 102 -1.33 5.48 -6.31
N LEU A 103 -1.13 6.67 -6.89
CA LEU A 103 0.15 7.35 -6.96
C LEU A 103 0.26 8.31 -5.78
N SER A 104 1.43 8.36 -5.13
CA SER A 104 1.67 9.27 -4.03
C SER A 104 3.06 9.89 -4.14
N ASP A 105 3.20 11.12 -3.70
CA ASP A 105 4.46 11.84 -3.63
C ASP A 105 5.29 11.43 -2.40
N ILE A 106 6.58 11.72 -2.45
CA ILE A 106 7.49 11.80 -1.31
C ILE A 106 8.23 13.13 -1.44
N ALA A 107 7.75 14.16 -0.75
CA ALA A 107 8.33 15.50 -0.81
C ALA A 107 9.70 15.54 -0.14
N LYS A 108 10.66 16.22 -0.78
CA LYS A 108 12.06 16.38 -0.33
C LYS A 108 12.50 17.83 -0.45
N ARG A 109 11.74 18.73 0.18
CA ARG A 109 11.86 20.18 0.03
C ARG A 109 13.28 20.73 0.18
N TYR A 110 14.05 20.21 1.12
CA TYR A 110 15.39 20.70 1.45
C TYR A 110 16.52 19.86 0.84
N ALA A 111 16.21 18.77 0.13
CA ALA A 111 17.21 17.93 -0.50
C ALA A 111 17.74 18.58 -1.80
N ARG A 112 19.06 18.49 -2.03
CA ARG A 112 19.73 19.07 -3.23
C ARG A 112 20.58 18.08 -4.01
N LYS A 113 20.99 16.95 -3.40
CA LYS A 113 22.01 16.04 -3.95
C LYS A 113 21.53 14.60 -4.07
N MET A 114 20.21 14.36 -4.02
CA MET A 114 19.69 12.99 -4.21
C MET A 114 19.57 12.70 -5.71
N GLU A 115 19.97 11.50 -6.13
CA GLU A 115 19.92 11.06 -7.54
C GLU A 115 18.50 11.13 -8.10
N TYR A 116 18.37 11.66 -9.31
CA TYR A 116 17.14 11.71 -10.10
C TYR A 116 15.94 12.36 -9.37
N MET A 117 16.19 13.30 -8.50
CA MET A 117 15.12 14.05 -7.84
C MET A 117 14.31 14.84 -8.88
N ALA A 118 13.00 14.75 -8.86
CA ALA A 118 12.08 15.44 -9.76
C ALA A 118 11.21 16.45 -9.04
N ARG A 119 10.39 17.19 -9.80
CA ARG A 119 9.34 18.05 -9.25
C ARG A 119 8.08 17.22 -9.05
N VAL A 120 7.53 17.24 -7.85
CA VAL A 120 6.31 16.52 -7.48
C VAL A 120 5.30 17.50 -6.87
N TRP A 121 4.02 17.18 -7.02
CA TRP A 121 2.97 17.89 -6.33
C TRP A 121 2.86 17.35 -4.90
N ASP A 122 3.21 18.18 -3.91
CA ASP A 122 3.04 17.84 -2.50
C ASP A 122 1.56 18.05 -2.12
N GLY A 123 0.83 16.94 -2.06
CA GLY A 123 -0.61 16.98 -1.75
C GLY A 123 -0.94 17.44 -0.34
N SER A 124 0.02 17.44 0.61
CA SER A 124 -0.19 17.89 1.98
C SER A 124 -0.13 19.41 2.12
N GLU A 125 0.70 20.08 1.31
CA GLU A 125 0.91 21.54 1.36
C GLU A 125 0.28 22.26 0.17
N GLY A 126 -0.13 21.55 -0.87
CA GLY A 126 -0.71 22.13 -2.08
C GLY A 126 0.29 22.89 -2.95
N GLU A 127 1.57 22.50 -2.94
CA GLU A 127 2.63 23.17 -3.70
C GLU A 127 3.52 22.16 -4.45
N VAL A 128 4.29 22.66 -5.42
CA VAL A 128 5.27 21.84 -6.15
C VAL A 128 6.59 21.82 -5.37
N ALA A 129 7.02 20.65 -4.95
CA ALA A 129 8.27 20.43 -4.22
C ALA A 129 9.25 19.53 -5.01
N ASN A 130 10.50 19.47 -4.56
CA ASN A 130 11.43 18.44 -4.99
C ASN A 130 11.03 17.11 -4.35
N GLY A 131 11.14 15.98 -5.08
CA GLY A 131 10.75 14.70 -4.52
C GLY A 131 10.79 13.54 -5.49
N TYR A 132 10.02 12.53 -5.15
CA TYR A 132 9.82 11.29 -5.90
C TYR A 132 8.35 10.91 -5.88
N TRP A 133 7.94 10.12 -6.84
CA TRP A 133 6.64 9.49 -6.86
C TRP A 133 6.73 8.03 -6.37
N THR A 134 5.64 7.52 -5.86
CA THR A 134 5.45 6.10 -5.57
C THR A 134 4.18 5.62 -6.24
N CYS A 135 4.26 4.43 -6.87
CA CYS A 135 3.09 3.69 -7.33
C CYS A 135 2.80 2.59 -6.30
N ASN A 136 1.61 2.63 -5.72
CA ASN A 136 1.23 1.77 -4.61
C ASN A 136 0.01 0.92 -4.97
N VAL A 137 0.00 -0.35 -4.53
CA VAL A 137 -1.17 -1.23 -4.64
C VAL A 137 -1.42 -1.88 -3.29
N VAL A 138 -2.65 -1.80 -2.81
CA VAL A 138 -3.12 -2.52 -1.63
C VAL A 138 -4.31 -3.40 -1.99
N ALA A 139 -4.40 -4.57 -1.37
CA ALA A 139 -5.60 -5.38 -1.43
C ALA A 139 -6.53 -5.04 -0.27
N ALA A 140 -7.83 -5.01 -0.56
CA ALA A 140 -8.89 -4.75 0.42
C ALA A 140 -10.11 -5.62 0.14
N GLU A 141 -10.83 -5.98 1.20
CA GLU A 141 -12.16 -6.55 1.09
C GLU A 141 -13.20 -5.47 1.43
N VAL A 142 -14.33 -5.46 0.69
CA VAL A 142 -15.45 -4.55 0.97
C VAL A 142 -15.99 -4.86 2.38
N GLY A 143 -16.15 -3.81 3.20
CA GLY A 143 -16.65 -3.96 4.58
C GLY A 143 -15.56 -4.36 5.60
N GLU A 144 -14.37 -4.80 5.19
CA GLU A 144 -13.28 -5.15 6.12
C GLU A 144 -12.31 -3.98 6.32
N MET A 145 -11.79 -3.86 7.55
CA MET A 145 -10.80 -2.82 7.90
C MET A 145 -9.36 -3.21 7.59
N VAL A 146 -9.12 -4.48 7.25
CA VAL A 146 -7.77 -4.97 6.97
C VAL A 146 -7.39 -4.66 5.53
N LEU A 147 -6.28 -3.95 5.37
CA LEU A 147 -5.67 -3.65 4.09
C LEU A 147 -4.33 -4.39 4.00
N THR A 148 -4.10 -5.02 2.87
CA THR A 148 -2.87 -5.77 2.61
C THR A 148 -1.99 -5.00 1.63
N PRO A 149 -0.88 -4.38 2.08
CA PRO A 149 0.07 -3.73 1.18
C PRO A 149 0.71 -4.79 0.27
N LEU A 150 0.51 -4.68 -1.04
CA LEU A 150 1.03 -5.62 -2.02
C LEU A 150 2.27 -5.09 -2.74
N TYR A 151 2.21 -3.84 -3.18
CA TYR A 151 3.21 -3.25 -4.04
C TYR A 151 3.46 -1.79 -3.66
N SER A 152 4.71 -1.38 -3.64
CA SER A 152 5.11 0.02 -3.56
C SER A 152 6.44 0.19 -4.27
N ARG A 153 6.47 0.99 -5.33
CA ARG A 153 7.68 1.30 -6.08
C ARG A 153 7.89 2.80 -6.17
N LEU A 154 9.04 3.24 -5.70
CA LEU A 154 9.51 4.61 -5.90
C LEU A 154 9.99 4.78 -7.33
N PHE A 155 9.54 5.84 -7.99
CA PHE A 155 9.99 6.23 -9.32
C PHE A 155 10.22 7.74 -9.42
N SER A 156 10.91 8.16 -10.45
CA SER A 156 11.17 9.57 -10.74
C SER A 156 11.14 9.82 -12.24
N GLN A 157 10.55 10.93 -12.63
CA GLN A 157 10.52 11.39 -14.02
C GLN A 157 11.92 11.68 -14.60
N ASN A 158 12.89 11.96 -13.71
CA ASN A 158 14.30 12.22 -14.09
C ASN A 158 15.16 10.93 -14.12
N ALA A 159 14.60 9.78 -13.74
CA ALA A 159 15.35 8.52 -13.75
C ALA A 159 15.46 7.92 -15.17
N PRO A 160 16.59 7.30 -15.52
CA PRO A 160 16.81 6.77 -16.87
C PRO A 160 15.88 5.60 -17.23
N ASP A 161 15.30 4.93 -16.26
CA ASP A 161 14.33 3.83 -16.44
C ASP A 161 12.86 4.30 -16.48
N PHE A 162 12.61 5.59 -16.34
CA PHE A 162 11.28 6.19 -16.47
C PHE A 162 10.91 6.37 -17.95
N ARG A 163 9.68 6.07 -18.30
CA ARG A 163 9.11 6.32 -19.63
C ARG A 163 7.89 7.22 -19.56
N SER A 164 6.92 6.84 -18.74
CA SER A 164 5.70 7.60 -18.44
C SER A 164 5.05 7.10 -17.15
N GLU A 165 4.15 7.86 -16.59
CA GLU A 165 3.33 7.43 -15.43
C GLU A 165 2.49 6.21 -15.78
N ASN A 166 1.88 6.16 -16.97
CA ASN A 166 1.14 4.99 -17.45
C ASN A 166 2.01 3.73 -17.47
N GLN A 167 3.29 3.84 -17.86
CA GLN A 167 4.21 2.70 -17.85
C GLN A 167 4.51 2.19 -16.43
N GLU A 168 4.56 3.08 -15.44
CA GLU A 168 4.70 2.68 -14.03
C GLU A 168 3.43 1.99 -13.52
N ILE A 169 2.26 2.47 -13.94
CA ILE A 169 0.96 1.83 -13.68
C ILE A 169 0.91 0.43 -14.32
N PHE A 170 1.26 0.29 -15.61
CA PHE A 170 1.29 -1.01 -16.30
C PHE A 170 2.25 -2.00 -15.65
N ARG A 171 3.41 -1.52 -15.19
CA ARG A 171 4.37 -2.35 -14.45
C ARG A 171 3.77 -2.88 -13.14
N ALA A 172 3.05 -2.06 -12.41
CA ALA A 172 2.38 -2.47 -11.18
C ALA A 172 1.25 -3.47 -11.47
N ILE A 173 0.39 -3.18 -12.47
CA ILE A 173 -0.69 -4.07 -12.90
C ILE A 173 -0.13 -5.43 -13.31
N SER A 174 0.84 -5.46 -14.22
CA SER A 174 1.43 -6.71 -14.72
C SER A 174 2.08 -7.54 -13.60
N MET A 175 2.80 -6.87 -12.67
CA MET A 175 3.45 -7.57 -11.56
C MET A 175 2.42 -8.15 -10.58
N VAL A 176 1.39 -7.40 -10.22
CA VAL A 176 0.35 -7.84 -9.29
C VAL A 176 -0.52 -8.91 -9.94
N SER A 177 -1.04 -8.70 -11.14
CA SER A 177 -1.91 -9.65 -11.84
C SER A 177 -1.24 -10.99 -12.08
N LYS A 178 0.07 -10.99 -12.43
CA LYS A 178 0.83 -12.23 -12.56
C LYS A 178 0.93 -13.03 -11.25
N GLN A 179 1.05 -12.34 -10.11
CA GLN A 179 1.19 -12.99 -8.81
C GLN A 179 -0.16 -13.42 -8.20
N THR A 180 -1.25 -12.75 -8.58
CA THR A 180 -2.61 -13.08 -8.13
C THR A 180 -3.37 -13.98 -9.09
N ASP A 181 -2.70 -14.46 -10.14
CA ASP A 181 -3.34 -15.24 -11.20
C ASP A 181 -4.56 -14.51 -11.80
N LYS A 182 -4.38 -13.21 -12.07
CA LYS A 182 -5.39 -12.25 -12.56
C LYS A 182 -6.62 -12.07 -11.64
N LYS A 183 -6.60 -12.63 -10.42
CA LYS A 183 -7.68 -12.46 -9.45
C LYS A 183 -7.71 -11.05 -8.88
N GLY A 184 -8.90 -10.63 -8.48
CA GLY A 184 -9.17 -9.33 -7.89
C GLY A 184 -9.64 -8.31 -8.91
N SER A 185 -10.30 -7.26 -8.41
CA SER A 185 -10.84 -6.17 -9.22
C SER A 185 -10.03 -4.90 -8.98
N TRP A 186 -9.48 -4.32 -10.02
CA TRP A 186 -8.69 -3.09 -9.94
C TRP A 186 -9.57 -1.88 -9.65
N VAL A 187 -9.15 -1.03 -8.73
CA VAL A 187 -9.86 0.20 -8.40
C VAL A 187 -8.91 1.39 -8.50
N LEU A 188 -9.24 2.33 -9.39
CA LEU A 188 -8.44 3.51 -9.66
C LEU A 188 -9.28 4.79 -9.51
N ASP A 189 -8.59 5.86 -9.12
CA ASP A 189 -9.17 7.18 -9.06
C ASP A 189 -9.19 7.88 -10.44
N ARG A 190 -9.48 9.20 -10.46
CA ARG A 190 -9.47 10.02 -11.68
C ARG A 190 -8.10 10.06 -12.37
N GLY A 191 -7.00 9.85 -11.65
CA GLY A 191 -5.66 9.78 -12.21
C GLY A 191 -5.51 8.66 -13.23
N GLY A 192 -6.19 7.52 -12.99
CA GLY A 192 -6.22 6.37 -13.90
C GLY A 192 -7.12 6.54 -15.13
N ASP A 193 -7.88 7.66 -15.30
CA ASP A 193 -8.77 7.85 -16.45
C ASP A 193 -7.97 8.21 -17.73
N SER A 194 -7.22 7.24 -18.25
CA SER A 194 -6.60 7.32 -19.56
C SER A 194 -7.13 6.22 -20.49
N ARG A 195 -7.09 6.46 -21.80
CA ARG A 195 -7.49 5.46 -22.80
C ARG A 195 -6.59 4.23 -22.74
N GLU A 196 -5.31 4.44 -22.66
CA GLU A 196 -4.28 3.40 -22.61
C GLU A 196 -4.46 2.46 -21.41
N ILE A 197 -4.80 3.00 -20.24
CA ILE A 197 -5.03 2.19 -19.04
C ILE A 197 -6.28 1.33 -19.18
N MET A 198 -7.37 1.88 -19.75
CA MET A 198 -8.58 1.09 -19.97
C MET A 198 -8.36 0.00 -21.02
N ASP A 199 -7.70 0.34 -22.14
CA ASP A 199 -7.38 -0.63 -23.17
C ASP A 199 -6.51 -1.75 -22.60
N HIS A 200 -5.50 -1.42 -21.77
CA HIS A 200 -4.68 -2.43 -21.10
C HIS A 200 -5.49 -3.38 -20.20
N PHE A 201 -6.45 -2.86 -19.41
CA PHE A 201 -7.32 -3.72 -18.60
C PHE A 201 -8.20 -4.64 -19.45
N LEU A 202 -8.74 -4.13 -20.56
CA LEU A 202 -9.60 -4.89 -21.45
C LEU A 202 -8.80 -5.95 -22.24
N ASP A 203 -7.62 -5.59 -22.74
CA ASP A 203 -6.76 -6.50 -23.50
C ASP A 203 -6.20 -7.63 -22.63
N GLU A 204 -5.93 -7.35 -21.35
CA GLU A 204 -5.48 -8.34 -20.38
C GLU A 204 -6.63 -9.07 -19.66
N GLU A 205 -7.89 -8.79 -20.03
CA GLU A 205 -9.10 -9.37 -19.42
C GLU A 205 -9.16 -9.18 -17.90
N LEU A 206 -8.71 -8.02 -17.39
CA LEU A 206 -8.71 -7.67 -15.98
C LEU A 206 -9.97 -6.90 -15.63
N GLU A 207 -10.58 -7.24 -14.48
CA GLU A 207 -11.71 -6.48 -13.96
C GLU A 207 -11.27 -5.14 -13.37
N PHE A 208 -12.01 -4.07 -13.66
CA PHE A 208 -11.70 -2.76 -13.10
C PHE A 208 -12.94 -1.93 -12.73
N ILE A 209 -12.75 -1.00 -11.81
CA ILE A 209 -13.65 0.10 -11.46
C ILE A 209 -12.81 1.37 -11.48
N LEU A 210 -13.14 2.30 -12.36
CA LEU A 210 -12.36 3.51 -12.57
C LEU A 210 -13.26 4.74 -12.48
N ARG A 211 -12.84 5.77 -11.72
CA ARG A 211 -13.54 7.04 -11.68
C ARG A 211 -13.16 7.89 -12.88
N SER A 212 -14.15 8.23 -13.71
CA SER A 212 -13.96 9.07 -14.91
C SER A 212 -13.88 10.56 -14.55
N LYS A 213 -13.05 11.29 -15.33
CA LYS A 213 -13.00 12.77 -15.36
C LYS A 213 -14.21 13.40 -16.08
N GLY A 214 -15.04 12.57 -16.73
CA GLY A 214 -16.23 13.02 -17.46
C GLY A 214 -15.99 13.44 -18.90
N LYS A 215 -14.80 13.87 -19.29
CA LYS A 215 -14.46 14.36 -20.64
C LYS A 215 -14.39 13.27 -21.70
N ARG A 216 -14.22 12.01 -21.28
CA ARG A 216 -14.12 10.86 -22.18
C ARG A 216 -15.42 10.64 -22.93
N HIS A 217 -15.32 10.33 -24.25
CA HIS A 217 -16.46 9.92 -25.05
C HIS A 217 -16.72 8.42 -24.90
N VAL A 218 -17.99 8.07 -24.80
CA VAL A 218 -18.50 6.70 -24.83
C VAL A 218 -19.71 6.62 -25.77
N ILE A 219 -20.12 5.41 -26.11
CA ILE A 219 -21.27 5.16 -26.99
C ILE A 219 -22.37 4.51 -26.16
N TYR A 220 -23.57 5.09 -26.21
CA TYR A 220 -24.79 4.53 -25.65
C TYR A 220 -25.92 4.57 -26.66
N ARG A 221 -26.54 3.44 -26.98
CA ARG A 221 -27.61 3.31 -27.99
C ARG A 221 -27.27 3.97 -29.34
N GLY A 222 -26.04 3.75 -29.83
CA GLY A 222 -25.53 4.32 -31.07
C GLY A 222 -25.10 5.78 -31.03
N ARG A 223 -25.45 6.55 -29.99
CA ARG A 223 -25.04 7.94 -29.82
C ARG A 223 -23.69 8.00 -29.11
N LYS A 224 -22.74 8.77 -29.65
CA LYS A 224 -21.45 9.10 -29.07
C LYS A 224 -21.55 10.44 -28.32
N ASP A 225 -21.22 10.46 -27.05
CA ASP A 225 -21.20 11.68 -26.22
C ASP A 225 -20.21 11.51 -25.06
N SER A 226 -19.95 12.60 -24.31
CA SER A 226 -19.10 12.55 -23.12
C SER A 226 -19.75 11.74 -21.99
N VAL A 227 -18.91 11.13 -21.16
CA VAL A 227 -19.37 10.43 -19.94
C VAL A 227 -20.19 11.37 -19.07
N TYR A 228 -19.79 12.64 -18.98
CA TYR A 228 -20.49 13.67 -18.20
C TYR A 228 -21.91 13.91 -18.71
N ASN A 229 -22.10 14.11 -20.03
CA ASN A 229 -23.42 14.33 -20.62
C ASN A 229 -24.35 13.12 -20.42
N PHE A 230 -23.80 11.90 -20.56
CA PHE A 230 -24.56 10.70 -20.24
C PHE A 230 -24.87 10.56 -18.74
N ALA A 231 -24.03 11.05 -17.86
CA ALA A 231 -24.27 11.05 -16.42
C ALA A 231 -25.39 12.03 -16.03
N LEU A 232 -25.43 13.23 -16.63
CA LEU A 232 -26.50 14.22 -16.39
C LEU A 232 -27.88 13.67 -16.75
N GLY A 233 -27.99 12.96 -17.88
CA GLY A 233 -29.26 12.36 -18.34
C GLY A 233 -29.50 10.95 -17.78
N CYS A 234 -28.73 10.46 -16.80
CA CYS A 234 -28.92 9.14 -16.24
C CYS A 234 -30.09 9.12 -15.24
N THR A 235 -31.00 8.14 -15.39
CA THR A 235 -32.03 7.87 -14.38
C THR A 235 -31.36 7.24 -13.17
N LEU A 236 -31.65 7.78 -11.96
CA LEU A 236 -31.07 7.35 -10.68
C LEU A 236 -32.20 6.81 -9.78
N PRO A 237 -32.69 5.58 -10.02
CA PRO A 237 -33.88 5.04 -9.34
C PRO A 237 -33.63 4.54 -7.93
N TYR A 238 -32.39 4.50 -7.48
CA TYR A 238 -32.02 3.95 -6.18
C TYR A 238 -31.36 4.99 -5.31
N MET A 239 -31.55 4.84 -3.99
CA MET A 239 -30.96 5.70 -2.96
C MET A 239 -30.31 4.86 -1.86
N GLU A 240 -29.22 5.39 -1.28
CA GLU A 240 -28.51 4.84 -0.13
C GLU A 240 -28.06 5.94 0.81
N ARG A 241 -28.06 5.64 2.13
CA ARG A 241 -27.52 6.53 3.16
C ARG A 241 -26.11 6.09 3.50
N VAL A 242 -25.14 7.00 3.39
CA VAL A 242 -23.75 6.76 3.78
C VAL A 242 -23.38 7.71 4.89
N VAL A 243 -22.79 7.17 5.96
CA VAL A 243 -22.18 7.96 7.04
C VAL A 243 -20.68 7.97 6.82
N ARG A 244 -20.09 9.14 6.80
CA ARG A 244 -18.64 9.32 6.67
C ARG A 244 -18.12 10.21 7.80
N GLU A 245 -17.03 9.76 8.42
CA GLU A 245 -16.28 10.61 9.35
C GLU A 245 -15.44 11.61 8.55
N GLU A 246 -15.70 12.90 8.72
CA GLU A 246 -14.89 13.99 8.17
C GLU A 246 -14.28 14.77 9.34
N GLY A 247 -13.02 14.48 9.67
CA GLY A 247 -12.35 15.03 10.86
C GLY A 247 -12.93 14.45 12.15
N LYS A 248 -13.61 15.30 12.96
CA LYS A 248 -14.27 14.90 14.24
C LYS A 248 -15.80 14.83 14.14
N GLN A 249 -16.36 14.96 12.94
CA GLN A 249 -17.80 15.01 12.72
C GLN A 249 -18.24 13.89 11.78
N GLU A 250 -19.35 13.24 12.12
CA GLU A 250 -20.05 12.35 11.20
C GLU A 250 -20.88 13.18 10.22
N LYS A 251 -20.64 12.97 8.93
CA LYS A 251 -21.43 13.58 7.85
C LYS A 251 -22.26 12.51 7.15
N ILE A 252 -23.54 12.79 7.03
CA ILE A 252 -24.49 11.89 6.39
C ILE A 252 -24.68 12.34 4.95
N TYR A 253 -24.51 11.39 4.02
CA TYR A 253 -24.76 11.57 2.60
C TYR A 253 -25.93 10.72 2.17
N PHE A 254 -26.86 11.30 1.40
CA PHE A 254 -27.92 10.58 0.70
C PHE A 254 -27.49 10.49 -0.76
N LEU A 255 -27.21 9.28 -1.19
CA LEU A 255 -26.66 9.01 -2.53
C LEU A 255 -27.73 8.46 -3.44
N GLU A 256 -28.01 9.15 -4.54
CA GLU A 256 -28.85 8.66 -5.62
C GLU A 256 -27.97 8.04 -6.69
N PHE A 257 -28.34 6.89 -7.24
CA PHE A 257 -27.53 6.20 -8.20
C PHE A 257 -28.29 5.37 -9.23
N GLY A 258 -27.62 5.16 -10.38
CA GLY A 258 -28.12 4.40 -11.49
C GLY A 258 -26.98 3.87 -12.39
N VAL A 259 -27.35 3.12 -13.44
CA VAL A 259 -26.40 2.51 -14.35
C VAL A 259 -26.87 2.58 -15.80
N ARG A 260 -25.90 2.79 -16.72
CA ARG A 260 -26.07 2.67 -18.17
C ARG A 260 -25.01 1.75 -18.77
N PRO A 261 -25.38 0.78 -19.63
CA PRO A 261 -24.39 0.07 -20.43
C PRO A 261 -23.83 1.03 -21.48
N VAL A 262 -22.52 1.03 -21.65
CA VAL A 262 -21.81 1.88 -22.63
C VAL A 262 -20.69 1.09 -23.29
N LYS A 263 -20.16 1.60 -24.41
CA LYS A 263 -18.94 1.09 -25.08
C LYS A 263 -17.94 2.22 -25.27
N LEU A 264 -16.65 1.89 -25.30
CA LEU A 264 -15.64 2.83 -25.78
C LEU A 264 -15.70 2.94 -27.32
N PRO A 265 -15.46 4.13 -27.89
CA PRO A 265 -15.31 4.26 -29.33
C PRO A 265 -14.22 3.34 -29.87
N GLY A 266 -14.53 2.56 -30.91
CA GLY A 266 -13.59 1.62 -31.55
C GLY A 266 -13.37 0.32 -30.77
N ARG A 267 -14.21 0.00 -29.75
CA ARG A 267 -14.18 -1.28 -29.05
C ARG A 267 -15.56 -1.89 -28.94
N GLU A 268 -15.61 -3.22 -28.94
CA GLU A 268 -16.86 -3.97 -28.74
C GLU A 268 -17.11 -4.36 -27.28
N ASP A 269 -16.11 -4.18 -26.42
CA ASP A 269 -16.21 -4.49 -24.99
C ASP A 269 -17.35 -3.75 -24.32
N ARG A 270 -18.17 -4.47 -23.59
CA ARG A 270 -19.28 -3.92 -22.84
C ARG A 270 -18.78 -3.33 -21.51
N LEU A 271 -19.01 -2.05 -21.33
CA LEU A 271 -18.78 -1.34 -20.09
C LEU A 271 -20.09 -0.89 -19.46
N TYR A 272 -20.00 -0.54 -18.19
CA TYR A 272 -21.11 0.04 -17.42
C TYR A 272 -20.66 1.38 -16.84
N LEU A 273 -21.44 2.42 -17.11
CA LEU A 273 -21.33 3.72 -16.48
C LEU A 273 -22.26 3.74 -15.28
N VAL A 274 -21.70 3.65 -14.06
CA VAL A 274 -22.41 3.87 -12.81
C VAL A 274 -22.31 5.34 -12.44
N VAL A 275 -23.46 5.97 -12.23
CA VAL A 275 -23.57 7.38 -11.88
C VAL A 275 -24.09 7.51 -10.46
N VAL A 276 -23.45 8.35 -9.66
CA VAL A 276 -23.82 8.63 -8.26
C VAL A 276 -23.89 10.12 -8.03
N ARG A 277 -24.97 10.62 -7.43
CA ARG A 277 -25.13 11.99 -6.94
C ARG A 277 -25.23 12.00 -5.42
N GLY A 278 -24.87 13.11 -4.79
CA GLY A 278 -24.97 13.31 -3.35
C GLY A 278 -23.64 13.47 -2.60
N PHE A 279 -22.47 13.21 -3.24
CA PHE A 279 -21.16 13.51 -2.64
C PHE A 279 -20.65 14.92 -2.88
N GLY A 280 -21.29 15.69 -3.71
CA GLY A 280 -20.91 17.06 -4.10
C GLY A 280 -21.79 17.57 -5.22
N GLN A 281 -21.41 18.72 -5.81
CA GLN A 281 -22.17 19.32 -6.91
C GLN A 281 -22.15 18.48 -8.19
N GLU A 282 -20.99 17.87 -8.49
CA GLU A 282 -20.80 17.06 -9.68
C GLU A 282 -21.08 15.57 -9.44
N PRO A 283 -21.68 14.87 -10.41
CA PRO A 283 -21.90 13.44 -10.30
C PRO A 283 -20.56 12.68 -10.23
N MET A 284 -20.49 11.68 -9.40
CA MET A 284 -19.41 10.68 -9.45
C MET A 284 -19.74 9.68 -10.56
N MET A 285 -18.82 9.52 -11.50
CA MET A 285 -18.95 8.67 -12.69
C MET A 285 -17.94 7.54 -12.61
N LEU A 286 -18.43 6.30 -12.50
CA LEU A 286 -17.59 5.11 -12.43
C LEU A 286 -17.77 4.30 -13.73
N LEU A 287 -16.66 3.97 -14.39
CA LEU A 287 -16.63 3.05 -15.52
C LEU A 287 -16.10 1.69 -15.05
N THR A 288 -16.76 0.62 -15.46
CA THR A 288 -16.37 -0.75 -15.11
C THR A 288 -16.73 -1.73 -16.21
N ASN A 289 -15.90 -2.77 -16.41
CA ASN A 289 -16.22 -3.93 -17.24
C ASN A 289 -16.90 -5.06 -16.44
N LYS A 290 -16.98 -4.95 -15.10
CA LYS A 290 -17.74 -5.91 -14.29
C LYS A 290 -19.21 -5.89 -14.67
N PRO A 291 -19.85 -7.07 -14.83
CA PRO A 291 -21.28 -7.13 -15.12
C PRO A 291 -22.13 -6.47 -14.03
N VAL A 292 -22.93 -5.46 -14.40
CA VAL A 292 -23.82 -4.76 -13.48
C VAL A 292 -25.28 -4.95 -13.89
N LYS A 293 -26.07 -5.61 -13.02
CA LYS A 293 -27.53 -5.73 -13.20
C LYS A 293 -28.19 -4.41 -12.76
N ARG A 294 -29.35 -4.09 -13.37
CA ARG A 294 -30.19 -2.94 -12.99
C ARG A 294 -30.95 -3.22 -11.69
N SER A 295 -30.22 -3.43 -10.60
CA SER A 295 -30.76 -3.62 -9.28
C SER A 295 -29.94 -2.83 -8.25
N ARG A 296 -30.58 -2.35 -7.19
CA ARG A 296 -29.91 -1.60 -6.10
C ARG A 296 -28.65 -2.32 -5.61
N LYS A 297 -28.77 -3.60 -5.27
CA LYS A 297 -27.65 -4.41 -4.74
C LYS A 297 -26.46 -4.50 -5.70
N SER A 298 -26.73 -4.72 -7.01
CA SER A 298 -25.65 -4.88 -8.00
C SER A 298 -24.90 -3.58 -8.25
N ILE A 299 -25.62 -2.45 -8.35
CA ILE A 299 -25.03 -1.14 -8.57
C ILE A 299 -24.28 -0.70 -7.30
N TRP A 300 -24.90 -0.91 -6.10
CA TRP A 300 -24.29 -0.58 -4.84
C TRP A 300 -22.96 -1.30 -4.61
N LYS A 301 -22.82 -2.57 -5.02
CA LYS A 301 -21.54 -3.31 -4.94
C LYS A 301 -20.39 -2.57 -5.64
N ILE A 302 -20.63 -1.96 -6.80
CA ILE A 302 -19.62 -1.17 -7.53
C ILE A 302 -19.28 0.13 -6.77
N ILE A 303 -20.30 0.81 -6.26
CA ILE A 303 -20.14 2.06 -5.53
C ILE A 303 -19.36 1.83 -4.23
N ASP A 304 -19.73 0.82 -3.46
CA ASP A 304 -19.09 0.47 -2.18
C ASP A 304 -17.63 0.01 -2.39
N SER A 305 -17.37 -0.75 -3.46
CA SER A 305 -16.01 -1.08 -3.88
C SER A 305 -15.18 0.18 -4.15
N TYR A 306 -15.76 1.18 -4.85
CA TYR A 306 -15.06 2.43 -5.11
C TYR A 306 -14.88 3.28 -3.82
N ILE A 307 -15.86 3.34 -2.95
CA ILE A 307 -15.76 4.03 -1.65
C ILE A 307 -14.65 3.41 -0.79
N THR A 308 -14.51 2.09 -0.83
CA THR A 308 -13.43 1.37 -0.12
C THR A 308 -12.04 1.85 -0.56
N ARG A 309 -11.86 2.38 -1.78
CA ARG A 309 -10.61 2.97 -2.27
C ARG A 309 -10.07 4.07 -1.36
N TRP A 310 -10.92 4.87 -0.73
CA TRP A 310 -10.45 5.95 0.15
C TRP A 310 -9.56 5.46 1.30
N ARG A 311 -9.64 4.19 1.66
CA ARG A 311 -8.79 3.59 2.70
C ARG A 311 -7.31 3.52 2.31
N ILE A 312 -6.98 3.54 1.00
CA ILE A 312 -5.56 3.58 0.57
C ILE A 312 -4.91 4.91 1.00
N GLU A 313 -5.63 6.02 0.93
CA GLU A 313 -5.13 7.34 1.31
C GLU A 313 -4.68 7.34 2.78
N GLU A 314 -5.52 6.77 3.68
CA GLU A 314 -5.19 6.63 5.09
C GLU A 314 -4.03 5.64 5.31
N THR A 315 -3.95 4.58 4.51
CA THR A 315 -2.83 3.63 4.55
C THR A 315 -1.52 4.27 4.14
N LEU A 316 -1.51 5.06 3.06
CA LEU A 316 -0.32 5.77 2.61
C LEU A 316 0.10 6.84 3.61
N ARG A 317 -0.85 7.57 4.19
CA ARG A 317 -0.61 8.53 5.26
C ARG A 317 0.00 7.84 6.49
N PHE A 318 -0.55 6.70 6.91
CA PHE A 318 0.02 5.87 7.98
C PHE A 318 1.47 5.49 7.70
N ILE A 319 1.79 4.97 6.51
CA ILE A 319 3.15 4.57 6.14
C ILE A 319 4.10 5.78 6.15
N LYS A 320 3.68 6.92 5.58
CA LYS A 320 4.48 8.15 5.56
C LYS A 320 4.78 8.66 6.96
N GLN A 321 3.77 8.79 7.80
CA GLN A 321 3.86 9.40 9.12
C GLN A 321 4.47 8.48 10.17
N SER A 322 4.03 7.22 10.26
CA SER A 322 4.50 6.30 11.30
C SER A 322 5.97 5.91 11.16
N TYR A 323 6.52 5.98 9.94
CA TYR A 323 7.93 5.63 9.71
C TYR A 323 8.78 6.82 9.26
N ASN A 324 8.23 8.04 9.34
CA ASN A 324 8.90 9.28 8.93
C ASN A 324 9.53 9.17 7.54
N LEU A 325 8.75 8.70 6.56
CA LEU A 325 9.25 8.34 5.23
C LEU A 325 9.87 9.53 4.49
N GLU A 326 9.35 10.74 4.70
CA GLU A 326 9.90 11.96 4.11
C GLU A 326 11.25 12.38 4.70
N ASP A 327 11.64 11.80 5.84
CA ASP A 327 12.95 11.99 6.45
C ASP A 327 14.07 11.13 5.81
N ILE A 328 13.76 10.37 4.76
CA ILE A 328 14.73 9.52 4.07
C ILE A 328 15.92 10.35 3.56
N ARG A 329 17.16 9.95 3.92
CA ARG A 329 18.41 10.65 3.60
C ARG A 329 19.38 9.72 2.87
N LEU A 330 18.93 9.21 1.73
CA LEU A 330 19.70 8.29 0.89
C LEU A 330 20.01 8.98 -0.43
N LEU A 331 21.29 9.07 -0.78
CA LEU A 331 21.73 9.80 -1.97
C LEU A 331 21.44 9.03 -3.26
N THR A 332 21.51 7.71 -3.25
CA THR A 332 21.37 6.90 -4.48
C THR A 332 19.95 6.39 -4.67
N TYR A 333 19.46 6.50 -5.89
CA TYR A 333 18.11 6.09 -6.28
C TYR A 333 17.80 4.61 -5.96
N ARG A 334 18.78 3.73 -6.20
CA ARG A 334 18.66 2.30 -5.86
C ARG A 334 18.42 2.06 -4.36
N ARG A 335 19.12 2.81 -3.50
CA ARG A 335 18.90 2.69 -2.05
C ARG A 335 17.53 3.21 -1.64
N LEU A 336 17.01 4.25 -2.30
CA LEU A 336 15.67 4.77 -2.09
C LEU A 336 14.63 3.70 -2.42
N GLN A 337 14.72 3.06 -3.60
CA GLN A 337 13.80 1.99 -4.01
C GLN A 337 13.83 0.80 -3.02
N ASN A 338 15.02 0.39 -2.59
CA ASN A 338 15.17 -0.71 -1.64
C ASN A 338 14.61 -0.36 -0.25
N MET A 339 14.78 0.88 0.21
CA MET A 339 14.20 1.33 1.49
C MET A 339 12.67 1.35 1.43
N MET A 340 12.07 1.76 0.31
CA MET A 340 10.62 1.70 0.12
C MET A 340 10.08 0.27 0.30
N ALA A 341 10.76 -0.73 -0.27
CA ALA A 341 10.34 -2.12 -0.11
C ALA A 341 10.46 -2.61 1.35
N LEU A 342 11.48 -2.15 2.09
CA LEU A 342 11.60 -2.45 3.52
C LEU A 342 10.49 -1.79 4.33
N VAL A 343 10.13 -0.54 4.05
CA VAL A 343 9.02 0.16 4.71
C VAL A 343 7.70 -0.55 4.42
N LEU A 344 7.46 -0.98 3.16
CA LEU A 344 6.30 -1.79 2.81
C LEU A 344 6.24 -3.08 3.63
N ALA A 345 7.37 -3.76 3.81
CA ALA A 345 7.45 -4.98 4.63
C ALA A 345 7.17 -4.70 6.11
N VAL A 346 7.63 -3.56 6.65
CA VAL A 346 7.32 -3.12 8.03
C VAL A 346 5.82 -2.84 8.18
N ALA A 347 5.21 -2.15 7.22
CA ALA A 347 3.77 -1.90 7.20
C ALA A 347 2.98 -3.23 7.11
N TYR A 348 3.38 -4.14 6.23
CA TYR A 348 2.78 -5.48 6.12
C TYR A 348 2.83 -6.26 7.44
N PHE A 349 3.95 -6.21 8.15
CA PHE A 349 4.06 -6.85 9.46
C PHE A 349 3.01 -6.31 10.44
N ALA A 350 2.86 -4.99 10.55
CA ALA A 350 1.92 -4.37 11.45
C ALA A 350 0.46 -4.59 11.04
N MET A 351 0.15 -4.44 9.74
CA MET A 351 -1.22 -4.43 9.22
C MET A 351 -1.78 -5.84 9.02
N VAL A 352 -0.95 -6.77 8.57
CA VAL A 352 -1.37 -8.10 8.13
C VAL A 352 -0.80 -9.20 9.03
N TYR A 353 0.52 -9.30 9.14
CA TYR A 353 1.17 -10.45 9.79
C TYR A 353 0.73 -10.66 11.24
N LEU A 354 0.60 -9.59 12.02
CA LEU A 354 0.10 -9.66 13.40
C LEU A 354 -1.37 -10.08 13.50
N GLY A 355 -2.14 -10.01 12.40
CA GLY A 355 -3.54 -10.42 12.32
C GLY A 355 -3.79 -11.86 11.85
N LEU A 356 -2.78 -12.53 11.24
CA LEU A 356 -2.95 -13.80 10.54
C LEU A 356 -3.37 -14.99 11.43
N LYS A 357 -2.91 -15.05 12.69
CA LYS A 357 -3.15 -16.19 13.60
C LYS A 357 -3.68 -15.71 14.95
N THR A 358 -4.53 -16.51 15.60
CA THR A 358 -5.10 -16.19 16.92
C THR A 358 -4.04 -15.77 17.94
N LYS A 359 -2.91 -16.51 18.04
CA LYS A 359 -1.80 -16.16 18.94
C LYS A 359 -1.18 -14.80 18.63
N LEU A 360 -1.13 -14.42 17.35
CA LEU A 360 -0.62 -13.11 16.91
C LEU A 360 -1.62 -12.00 17.21
N ARG A 361 -2.93 -12.26 17.07
CA ARG A 361 -4.01 -11.31 17.45
C ARG A 361 -3.97 -10.99 18.95
N VAL A 362 -3.71 -11.98 19.80
CA VAL A 362 -3.49 -11.75 21.25
C VAL A 362 -2.26 -10.87 21.49
N LEU A 363 -1.17 -11.14 20.79
CA LEU A 363 0.01 -10.28 20.86
C LEU A 363 -0.29 -8.85 20.42
N ALA A 364 -1.02 -8.67 19.30
CA ALA A 364 -1.42 -7.36 18.80
C ALA A 364 -2.27 -6.57 19.82
N ARG A 365 -3.19 -7.22 20.53
CA ARG A 365 -3.96 -6.57 21.63
C ARG A 365 -3.05 -6.02 22.73
N HIS A 366 -2.05 -6.78 23.15
CA HIS A 366 -1.07 -6.30 24.14
C HIS A 366 -0.21 -5.15 23.60
N VAL A 367 0.14 -5.18 22.31
CA VAL A 367 0.84 -4.09 21.62
C VAL A 367 -0.01 -2.82 21.63
N LEU A 368 -1.28 -2.93 21.28
CA LEU A 368 -2.23 -1.80 21.31
C LEU A 368 -2.35 -1.17 22.70
N THR A 369 -2.44 -2.00 23.75
CA THR A 369 -2.46 -1.50 25.12
C THR A 369 -1.18 -0.72 25.47
N ALA A 370 -0.03 -1.11 24.94
CA ALA A 370 1.24 -0.42 25.17
C ALA A 370 1.35 0.94 24.46
N ALA A 371 0.52 1.22 23.48
CA ALA A 371 0.48 2.51 22.76
C ALA A 371 0.05 3.68 23.67
N LYS A 372 -0.71 3.43 24.73
CA LYS A 372 -1.20 4.43 25.71
C LYS A 372 -1.86 5.64 25.04
N ARG A 373 -2.76 5.40 24.08
CA ARG A 373 -3.50 6.46 23.41
C ARG A 373 -4.44 7.19 24.36
N LEU A 374 -4.39 8.54 24.36
CA LEU A 374 -5.14 9.39 25.29
C LEU A 374 -6.66 9.31 25.06
N PHE A 375 -7.08 9.26 23.80
CA PHE A 375 -8.51 9.26 23.39
C PHE A 375 -9.00 7.89 22.92
N GLY A 376 -8.33 6.81 23.35
CA GLY A 376 -8.66 5.46 22.89
C GLY A 376 -8.00 5.08 21.56
N ILE A 377 -8.36 3.89 21.08
CA ILE A 377 -7.81 3.35 19.82
C ILE A 377 -8.88 3.53 18.75
N PRO A 378 -8.61 4.32 17.68
CA PRO A 378 -9.54 4.50 16.59
C PRO A 378 -9.69 3.20 15.77
N ASP A 379 -10.73 3.14 14.92
CA ASP A 379 -10.97 2.00 14.04
C ASP A 379 -9.78 1.71 13.13
N PHE A 380 -9.15 2.75 12.58
CA PHE A 380 -7.87 2.64 11.87
C PHE A 380 -6.70 2.51 12.88
N ARG A 381 -6.60 1.33 13.48
CA ARG A 381 -5.72 1.03 14.62
C ARG A 381 -4.22 0.92 14.30
N PHE A 382 -3.80 1.09 13.04
CA PHE A 382 -2.42 0.81 12.63
C PHE A 382 -1.41 1.81 13.18
N TYR A 383 -1.80 3.09 13.37
CA TYR A 383 -0.98 4.05 14.10
C TYR A 383 -0.70 3.60 15.54
N ALA A 384 -1.73 3.15 16.24
CA ALA A 384 -1.57 2.65 17.60
C ALA A 384 -0.74 1.36 17.66
N LEU A 385 -0.84 0.49 16.65
CA LEU A 385 0.04 -0.69 16.54
C LEU A 385 1.51 -0.28 16.36
N ALA A 386 1.80 0.65 15.47
CA ALA A 386 3.17 1.14 15.26
C ALA A 386 3.74 1.76 16.53
N ASP A 387 2.98 2.62 17.22
CA ASP A 387 3.40 3.25 18.48
C ASP A 387 3.61 2.22 19.60
N GLY A 388 2.71 1.24 19.69
CA GLY A 388 2.81 0.16 20.68
C GLY A 388 4.03 -0.74 20.42
N ILE A 389 4.33 -1.06 19.16
CA ILE A 389 5.54 -1.80 18.77
C ILE A 389 6.78 -1.00 19.17
N GLN A 390 6.84 0.27 18.80
CA GLN A 390 7.94 1.16 19.15
C GLN A 390 8.13 1.22 20.69
N SER A 391 7.07 1.53 21.43
CA SER A 391 7.10 1.67 22.88
C SER A 391 7.63 0.41 23.58
N LEU A 392 7.18 -0.78 23.14
CA LEU A 392 7.63 -2.05 23.71
C LEU A 392 9.09 -2.35 23.39
N LEU A 393 9.46 -2.22 22.12
CA LEU A 393 10.81 -2.55 21.66
C LEU A 393 11.85 -1.55 22.19
N PHE A 394 11.54 -0.25 22.21
CA PHE A 394 12.43 0.79 22.66
C PHE A 394 12.72 0.70 24.17
N ARG A 395 11.68 0.49 25.01
CA ARG A 395 11.86 0.40 26.47
C ARG A 395 12.54 -0.88 26.93
N HIS A 396 12.41 -1.94 26.17
CA HIS A 396 12.98 -3.24 26.49
C HIS A 396 14.05 -3.62 25.46
N GLN A 397 14.84 -2.64 25.03
CA GLN A 397 15.90 -2.81 24.05
C GLN A 397 16.95 -3.78 24.63
N LYS A 398 17.22 -4.85 23.90
CA LYS A 398 18.37 -5.74 24.09
C LYS A 398 19.08 -5.75 22.75
N GLY A 399 20.37 -5.46 22.75
CA GLY A 399 21.15 -5.35 21.51
C GLY A 399 20.94 -6.52 20.55
N PHE A 400 21.17 -6.29 19.29
CA PHE A 400 20.90 -7.27 18.22
C PHE A 400 21.76 -8.56 18.32
N ASP A 401 22.85 -8.55 19.09
CA ASP A 401 23.70 -9.73 19.33
C ASP A 401 22.95 -10.89 20.00
N SER A 402 21.93 -10.60 20.80
CA SER A 402 21.06 -11.63 21.37
C SER A 402 20.21 -12.36 20.32
N PHE A 403 20.13 -11.85 19.08
CA PHE A 403 19.36 -12.43 17.97
C PHE A 403 20.21 -13.24 16.99
N LYS A 404 21.55 -13.10 16.99
CA LYS A 404 22.45 -13.83 16.09
C LYS A 404 22.23 -15.34 16.18
N ASN A 405 22.06 -15.86 17.38
CA ASN A 405 21.84 -17.28 17.61
C ASN A 405 20.47 -17.75 17.07
N MET A 406 19.41 -16.91 17.17
CA MET A 406 18.08 -17.24 16.67
C MET A 406 18.02 -17.26 15.12
N ILE A 407 18.70 -16.35 14.46
CA ILE A 407 18.78 -16.32 12.98
C ILE A 407 19.53 -17.55 12.47
N ASN A 408 20.61 -17.96 13.13
CA ASN A 408 21.40 -19.14 12.76
C ASN A 408 20.61 -20.45 12.94
N THR A 409 19.83 -20.57 14.01
CA THR A 409 19.01 -21.76 14.29
C THR A 409 17.85 -21.91 13.30
N GLN A 410 17.18 -20.82 12.91
CA GLN A 410 16.08 -20.87 11.93
C GLN A 410 16.56 -21.18 10.50
N THR A 411 17.75 -20.71 10.11
CA THR A 411 18.33 -21.05 8.79
C THR A 411 18.76 -22.53 8.72
N SER A 412 19.07 -23.14 9.83
CA SER A 412 19.40 -24.57 9.93
C SER A 412 18.14 -25.46 9.92
N GLN A 413 17.05 -25.03 10.55
CA GLN A 413 15.78 -25.76 10.56
C GLN A 413 15.05 -25.74 9.20
N LEU A 414 15.18 -24.65 8.43
CA LEU A 414 14.61 -24.58 7.08
C LEU A 414 15.33 -25.51 6.07
N LYS A 415 16.60 -25.87 6.33
CA LYS A 415 17.34 -26.86 5.51
C LYS A 415 17.00 -28.32 5.82
N LEU A 416 16.33 -28.59 6.95
CA LEU A 416 15.93 -29.96 7.35
C LEU A 416 14.56 -30.39 6.77
N PHE A 417 13.84 -29.48 6.08
CA PHE A 417 12.51 -29.71 5.53
C PHE A 417 12.40 -29.48 4.01
N ASP A 418 13.52 -29.32 3.29
CA ASP A 418 13.54 -29.40 1.82
C ASP A 418 13.91 -30.85 1.43
N PRO A 419 13.05 -31.56 0.65
CA PRO A 419 13.34 -32.88 0.11
C PRO A 419 14.38 -32.84 -0.98
#